data_e854ac5d90fb1648decff350ec0f3d08
#
_entry.id   e854ac5d90fb1648decff350ec0f3d08
#
_cell.length_a   1.000
_cell.length_b   1.000
_cell.length_c   1.000
_cell.angle_alpha   90.00
_cell.angle_beta   90.00
_cell.angle_gamma   90.00
#
_symmetry.space_group_name_H-M   'P 1'
#
loop_
_entity.id
_entity.type
_entity.pdbx_description
1 polymer ?
#
loop_
_entity_poly.entity_id
_entity_poly.type
_entity_poly.pdbx_seq_one_letter_code
_entity_poly.pdbx_strand_id
1 'polypeptide(L)'
;MPRSKTLASCLALIAGYVLFKAVSSEWVLAERAVALGGMYHWTALVTLVVGWSVAMVRQGWSAGSWAGDVKQLLQPTLTYALLAAVAVYGWNHVWAKESTELRKSIRIAQVEEFTKSDAAFEDYLLTLPLGQRDAMPDRETVRAQAISQVEWMMSGGVTFALSLLMYIFAAALLSAVASLLLHQIWGIRPFQG
;
A
#
# COMPACT_ATOMS: atom_id res chain seq x y z
N MET A 1 16.05 -18.80 9.94
CA MET A 1 17.00 -18.09 9.03
C MET A 1 17.69 -16.92 9.73
N PRO A 2 18.93 -16.55 9.38
CA PRO A 2 19.62 -15.43 10.01
C PRO A 2 18.93 -14.10 9.63
N ARG A 3 18.70 -13.25 10.64
CA ARG A 3 18.07 -11.91 10.50
C ARG A 3 18.74 -11.03 9.43
N SER A 4 20.04 -11.21 9.22
CA SER A 4 20.80 -10.47 8.20
C SER A 4 20.33 -10.75 6.77
N LYS A 5 19.97 -11.99 6.43
CA LYS A 5 19.44 -12.34 5.10
C LYS A 5 18.04 -11.74 4.85
N THR A 6 17.19 -11.74 5.87
CA THR A 6 15.88 -11.09 5.81
C THR A 6 16.03 -9.61 5.48
N LEU A 7 16.85 -8.91 6.25
CA LEU A 7 17.05 -7.47 6.06
C LEU A 7 17.66 -7.17 4.68
N ALA A 8 18.65 -7.94 4.24
CA ALA A 8 19.26 -7.76 2.93
C ALA A 8 18.27 -7.93 1.78
N SER A 9 17.39 -8.95 1.83
CA SER A 9 16.34 -9.15 0.83
C SER A 9 15.33 -7.99 0.81
N CYS A 10 14.91 -7.54 1.99
CA CYS A 10 14.00 -6.40 2.09
C CYS A 10 14.63 -5.11 1.53
N LEU A 11 15.87 -4.82 1.88
CA LEU A 11 16.61 -3.65 1.37
C LEU A 11 16.82 -3.72 -0.15
N ALA A 12 17.12 -4.90 -0.71
CA ALA A 12 17.25 -5.07 -2.15
C ALA A 12 15.91 -4.75 -2.88
N LEU A 13 14.78 -5.21 -2.35
CA LEU A 13 13.46 -4.90 -2.90
C LEU A 13 13.12 -3.40 -2.76
N ILE A 14 13.48 -2.76 -1.65
CA ILE A 14 13.28 -1.31 -1.50
C ILE A 14 14.17 -0.52 -2.45
N ALA A 15 15.43 -0.90 -2.64
CA ALA A 15 16.31 -0.29 -3.64
C ALA A 15 15.72 -0.43 -5.06
N GLY A 16 15.21 -1.63 -5.39
CA GLY A 16 14.47 -1.86 -6.63
C GLY A 16 13.24 -0.95 -6.80
N TYR A 17 12.49 -0.71 -5.72
CA TYR A 17 11.38 0.24 -5.73
C TYR A 17 11.83 1.67 -6.05
N VAL A 18 12.87 2.15 -5.39
CA VAL A 18 13.40 3.50 -5.61
C VAL A 18 13.87 3.66 -7.06
N LEU A 19 14.61 2.68 -7.60
CA LEU A 19 15.02 2.67 -9.00
C LEU A 19 13.83 2.62 -9.95
N PHE A 20 12.86 1.75 -9.71
CA PHE A 20 11.63 1.66 -10.48
C PHE A 20 10.88 3.00 -10.51
N LYS A 21 10.75 3.67 -9.36
CA LYS A 21 10.11 4.97 -9.27
C LYS A 21 10.90 6.07 -9.99
N ALA A 22 12.22 6.07 -9.88
CA ALA A 22 13.06 7.03 -10.57
C ALA A 22 12.90 6.92 -12.09
N VAL A 23 12.94 5.70 -12.63
CA VAL A 23 12.77 5.45 -14.07
C VAL A 23 11.32 5.73 -14.51
N SER A 24 10.31 5.26 -13.76
CA SER A 24 8.92 5.40 -14.15
C SER A 24 8.39 6.84 -14.03
N SER A 25 9.00 7.69 -13.19
CA SER A 25 8.58 9.09 -13.05
C SER A 25 8.76 9.92 -14.33
N GLU A 26 9.68 9.51 -15.21
CA GLU A 26 9.93 10.19 -16.49
C GLU A 26 8.93 9.81 -17.58
N TRP A 27 8.32 8.62 -17.49
CA TRP A 27 7.53 8.02 -18.58
C TRP A 27 6.04 7.89 -18.25
N VAL A 28 5.64 8.06 -17.00
CA VAL A 28 4.28 7.78 -16.55
C VAL A 28 3.63 9.00 -15.95
N LEU A 29 2.37 9.26 -16.36
CA LEU A 29 1.55 10.30 -15.75
C LEU A 29 1.48 10.13 -14.23
N ALA A 30 1.54 11.23 -13.48
CA ALA A 30 1.63 11.25 -12.02
C ALA A 30 0.57 10.41 -11.31
N GLU A 31 -0.65 10.34 -11.86
CA GLU A 31 -1.75 9.52 -11.32
C GLU A 31 -1.48 8.02 -11.43
N ARG A 32 -0.96 7.57 -12.57
CA ARG A 32 -0.61 6.15 -12.79
C ARG A 32 0.63 5.74 -12.01
N ALA A 33 1.54 6.65 -11.76
CA ALA A 33 2.75 6.38 -11.00
C ALA A 33 2.46 5.92 -9.55
N VAL A 34 1.37 6.38 -8.94
CA VAL A 34 0.94 5.93 -7.60
C VAL A 34 0.47 4.47 -7.66
N ALA A 35 -0.42 4.14 -8.61
CA ALA A 35 -0.93 2.78 -8.79
C ALA A 35 0.20 1.78 -9.07
N LEU A 36 1.13 2.13 -9.97
CA LEU A 36 2.28 1.29 -10.28
C LEU A 36 3.20 1.07 -9.07
N GLY A 37 3.40 2.11 -8.23
CA GLY A 37 4.12 1.97 -6.97
C GLY A 37 3.46 0.97 -6.02
N GLY A 38 2.12 1.02 -5.91
CA GLY A 38 1.34 0.04 -5.15
C GLY A 38 1.51 -1.39 -5.70
N MET A 39 1.39 -1.57 -7.01
CA MET A 39 1.59 -2.88 -7.67
C MET A 39 2.99 -3.44 -7.44
N TYR A 40 4.01 -2.60 -7.45
CA TYR A 40 5.37 -3.03 -7.12
C TYR A 40 5.45 -3.64 -5.72
N HIS A 41 4.90 -2.97 -4.69
CA HIS A 41 4.95 -3.45 -3.33
C HIS A 41 4.14 -4.74 -3.13
N TRP A 42 3.00 -4.89 -3.80
CA TRP A 42 2.26 -6.15 -3.82
C TRP A 42 3.09 -7.29 -4.40
N THR A 43 3.72 -7.08 -5.56
CA THR A 43 4.60 -8.07 -6.20
C THR A 43 5.79 -8.42 -5.31
N ALA A 44 6.39 -7.44 -4.65
CA ALA A 44 7.50 -7.65 -3.74
C ALA A 44 7.10 -8.47 -2.50
N LEU A 45 5.92 -8.20 -1.91
CA LEU A 45 5.38 -8.99 -0.79
C LEU A 45 5.12 -10.45 -1.20
N VAL A 46 4.50 -10.67 -2.35
CA VAL A 46 4.28 -12.03 -2.88
C VAL A 46 5.62 -12.73 -3.11
N THR A 47 6.59 -12.06 -3.71
CA THR A 47 7.94 -12.61 -3.95
C THR A 47 8.64 -12.99 -2.66
N LEU A 48 8.53 -12.16 -1.62
CA LEU A 48 9.06 -12.47 -0.30
C LEU A 48 8.40 -13.70 0.30
N VAL A 49 7.08 -13.75 0.32
CA VAL A 49 6.33 -14.88 0.91
C VAL A 49 6.67 -16.18 0.19
N VAL A 50 6.64 -16.18 -1.14
CA VAL A 50 6.96 -17.36 -1.95
C VAL A 50 8.43 -17.78 -1.73
N GLY A 51 9.36 -16.83 -1.81
CA GLY A 51 10.79 -17.09 -1.60
C GLY A 51 11.08 -17.69 -0.21
N TRP A 52 10.45 -17.17 0.84
CA TRP A 52 10.58 -17.68 2.19
C TRP A 52 9.91 -19.04 2.36
N SER A 53 8.73 -19.27 1.75
CA SER A 53 8.07 -20.56 1.76
C SER A 53 8.95 -21.65 1.11
N VAL A 54 9.52 -21.36 -0.05
CA VAL A 54 10.47 -22.25 -0.73
C VAL A 54 11.70 -22.52 0.12
N ALA A 55 12.23 -21.48 0.78
CA ALA A 55 13.38 -21.62 1.66
C ALA A 55 13.07 -22.49 2.89
N MET A 56 11.88 -22.37 3.47
CA MET A 56 11.42 -23.24 4.57
C MET A 56 11.37 -24.69 4.13
N VAL A 57 10.76 -24.98 2.98
CA VAL A 57 10.66 -26.34 2.42
C VAL A 57 12.06 -26.94 2.17
N ARG A 58 12.98 -26.18 1.56
CA ARG A 58 14.36 -26.62 1.31
C ARG A 58 15.17 -26.86 2.56
N GLN A 59 14.81 -26.26 3.69
CA GLN A 59 15.47 -26.46 4.99
C GLN A 59 14.85 -27.60 5.81
N GLY A 60 14.03 -28.44 5.18
CA GLY A 60 13.40 -29.57 5.84
C GLY A 60 12.19 -29.18 6.69
N TRP A 61 11.40 -28.19 6.23
CA TRP A 61 10.15 -27.85 6.90
C TRP A 61 9.29 -29.10 7.09
N SER A 62 8.85 -29.31 8.31
CA SER A 62 7.86 -30.34 8.66
C SER A 62 6.59 -29.63 9.14
N ALA A 63 5.43 -30.19 8.85
CA ALA A 63 4.15 -29.65 9.28
C ALA A 63 4.11 -29.51 10.81
N GLY A 64 4.34 -28.29 11.28
CA GLY A 64 4.22 -27.91 12.68
C GLY A 64 2.85 -27.32 12.98
N SER A 65 2.79 -26.32 13.86
CA SER A 65 1.56 -25.57 14.06
C SER A 65 1.42 -24.52 12.98
N TRP A 66 0.24 -24.41 12.38
CA TRP A 66 -0.10 -23.38 11.40
C TRP A 66 0.28 -21.97 11.89
N ALA A 67 -0.01 -21.66 13.16
CA ALA A 67 0.35 -20.36 13.76
C ALA A 67 1.87 -20.11 13.81
N GLY A 68 2.67 -21.19 14.01
CA GLY A 68 4.13 -21.11 13.98
C GLY A 68 4.65 -20.74 12.60
N ASP A 69 4.08 -21.33 11.56
CA ASP A 69 4.48 -21.08 10.18
C ASP A 69 4.05 -19.68 9.72
N VAL A 70 2.82 -19.24 10.07
CA VAL A 70 2.39 -17.86 9.87
C VAL A 70 3.38 -16.88 10.50
N LYS A 71 3.78 -17.12 11.75
CA LYS A 71 4.76 -16.25 12.44
C LYS A 71 6.10 -16.19 11.72
N GLN A 72 6.59 -17.33 11.19
CA GLN A 72 7.86 -17.37 10.45
C GLN A 72 7.79 -16.59 9.12
N LEU A 73 6.68 -16.68 8.40
CA LEU A 73 6.45 -15.94 7.16
C LEU A 73 6.14 -14.46 7.41
N LEU A 74 5.46 -14.15 8.51
CA LEU A 74 5.08 -12.79 8.87
C LEU A 74 6.29 -11.92 9.25
N GLN A 75 7.30 -12.47 9.86
CA GLN A 75 8.48 -11.71 10.31
C GLN A 75 9.19 -10.96 9.16
N PRO A 76 9.59 -11.61 8.03
CA PRO A 76 10.21 -10.92 6.91
C PRO A 76 9.25 -9.95 6.21
N THR A 77 7.96 -10.29 6.10
CA THR A 77 6.99 -9.45 5.44
C THR A 77 6.63 -8.20 6.24
N LEU A 78 6.59 -8.28 7.58
CA LEU A 78 6.44 -7.10 8.44
C LEU A 78 7.68 -6.19 8.37
N THR A 79 8.88 -6.76 8.33
CA THR A 79 10.10 -5.97 8.12
C THR A 79 10.02 -5.21 6.80
N TYR A 80 9.59 -5.88 5.72
CA TYR A 80 9.39 -5.22 4.45
C TYR A 80 8.28 -4.17 4.50
N ALA A 81 7.15 -4.45 5.13
CA ALA A 81 6.02 -3.52 5.27
C ALA A 81 6.44 -2.18 5.88
N LEU A 82 7.24 -2.23 6.95
CA LEU A 82 7.77 -1.04 7.59
C LEU A 82 8.71 -0.26 6.65
N LEU A 83 9.66 -0.95 6.02
CA LEU A 83 10.60 -0.32 5.09
C LEU A 83 9.89 0.24 3.86
N ALA A 84 8.87 -0.44 3.35
CA ALA A 84 8.04 0.03 2.23
C ALA A 84 7.27 1.30 2.59
N ALA A 85 6.67 1.37 3.78
CA ALA A 85 5.97 2.58 4.24
C ALA A 85 6.94 3.78 4.37
N VAL A 86 8.15 3.55 4.89
CA VAL A 86 9.21 4.57 4.93
C VAL A 86 9.62 5.00 3.52
N ALA A 87 9.79 4.05 2.59
CA ALA A 87 10.17 4.35 1.21
C ALA A 87 9.09 5.15 0.47
N VAL A 88 7.80 4.79 0.64
CA VAL A 88 6.66 5.53 0.08
C VAL A 88 6.58 6.94 0.64
N TYR A 89 6.75 7.09 1.95
CA TYR A 89 6.81 8.42 2.58
C TYR A 89 7.97 9.23 2.02
N GLY A 90 9.18 8.69 2.03
CA GLY A 90 10.39 9.35 1.55
C GLY A 90 10.27 9.76 0.07
N TRP A 91 9.70 8.87 -0.76
CA TRP A 91 9.46 9.20 -2.16
C TRP A 91 8.49 10.38 -2.33
N ASN A 92 7.31 10.31 -1.72
CA ASN A 92 6.26 11.29 -1.96
C ASN A 92 6.48 12.63 -1.26
N HIS A 93 7.12 12.65 -0.08
CA HIS A 93 7.23 13.86 0.74
C HIS A 93 8.64 14.44 0.83
N VAL A 94 9.66 13.71 0.35
CA VAL A 94 11.05 14.19 0.32
C VAL A 94 11.56 14.31 -1.10
N TRP A 95 11.53 13.21 -1.88
CA TRP A 95 12.13 13.17 -3.22
C TRP A 95 11.24 13.78 -4.30
N ALA A 96 9.99 13.37 -4.36
CA ALA A 96 9.01 13.83 -5.36
C ALA A 96 7.96 14.77 -4.73
N LYS A 97 8.38 15.63 -3.81
CA LYS A 97 7.51 16.57 -3.09
C LYS A 97 6.70 17.44 -4.05
N GLU A 98 7.33 17.98 -5.09
CA GLU A 98 6.67 18.82 -6.09
C GLU A 98 5.52 18.11 -6.80
N SER A 99 5.72 16.84 -7.17
CA SER A 99 4.64 16.01 -7.76
C SER A 99 3.50 15.77 -6.79
N THR A 100 3.77 15.69 -5.49
CA THR A 100 2.74 15.51 -4.46
C THR A 100 1.96 16.82 -4.26
N GLU A 101 2.64 17.96 -4.21
CA GLU A 101 1.99 19.27 -4.13
C GLU A 101 1.18 19.59 -5.38
N LEU A 102 1.66 19.23 -6.57
CA LEU A 102 0.91 19.36 -7.81
C LEU A 102 -0.39 18.54 -7.78
N ARG A 103 -0.32 17.29 -7.33
CA ARG A 103 -1.53 16.46 -7.18
C ARG A 103 -2.49 17.03 -6.16
N LYS A 104 -1.98 17.57 -5.05
CA LYS A 104 -2.78 18.26 -4.04
C LYS A 104 -3.49 19.47 -4.63
N SER A 105 -2.77 20.34 -5.36
CA SER A 105 -3.35 21.52 -6.00
C SER A 105 -4.42 21.17 -7.04
N ILE A 106 -4.20 20.11 -7.83
CA ILE A 106 -5.21 19.62 -8.80
C ILE A 106 -6.48 19.16 -8.07
N ARG A 107 -6.35 18.44 -6.94
CA ARG A 107 -7.51 17.99 -6.15
C ARG A 107 -8.26 19.17 -5.53
N ILE A 108 -7.54 20.15 -5.00
CA ILE A 108 -8.15 21.36 -4.47
C ILE A 108 -8.88 22.14 -5.58
N ALA A 109 -8.26 22.30 -6.76
CA ALA A 109 -8.91 22.95 -7.89
C ALA A 109 -10.19 22.22 -8.34
N GLN A 110 -10.24 20.88 -8.27
CA GLN A 110 -11.46 20.12 -8.52
C GLN A 110 -12.56 20.45 -7.50
N VAL A 111 -12.20 20.59 -6.21
CA VAL A 111 -13.16 21.01 -5.17
C VAL A 111 -13.68 22.42 -5.46
N GLU A 112 -12.78 23.34 -5.79
CA GLU A 112 -13.14 24.73 -6.12
C GLU A 112 -14.04 24.81 -7.35
N GLU A 113 -13.85 23.93 -8.34
CA GLU A 113 -14.66 23.92 -9.56
C GLU A 113 -16.12 23.57 -9.28
N PHE A 114 -16.43 22.52 -8.51
CA PHE A 114 -17.82 22.17 -8.20
C PHE A 114 -18.44 23.02 -7.10
N THR A 115 -17.64 23.83 -6.38
CA THR A 115 -18.13 24.76 -5.36
C THR A 115 -18.03 26.23 -5.77
N LYS A 116 -17.71 26.55 -7.04
CA LYS A 116 -17.48 27.91 -7.52
C LYS A 116 -18.73 28.81 -7.49
N SER A 117 -19.91 28.20 -7.67
CA SER A 117 -21.21 28.88 -7.68
C SER A 117 -22.29 27.96 -7.17
N ASP A 118 -23.45 28.54 -6.79
CA ASP A 118 -24.60 27.73 -6.35
C ASP A 118 -25.08 26.79 -7.46
N ALA A 119 -25.09 27.24 -8.72
CA ALA A 119 -25.46 26.38 -9.85
C ALA A 119 -24.50 25.19 -10.03
N ALA A 120 -23.17 25.40 -9.93
CA ALA A 120 -22.20 24.32 -10.02
C ALA A 120 -22.32 23.33 -8.84
N PHE A 121 -22.67 23.84 -7.67
CA PHE A 121 -22.89 23.00 -6.50
C PHE A 121 -24.18 22.20 -6.60
N GLU A 122 -25.28 22.78 -7.13
CA GLU A 122 -26.51 22.05 -7.42
C GLU A 122 -26.27 20.95 -8.45
N ASP A 123 -25.55 21.22 -9.54
CA ASP A 123 -25.16 20.20 -10.52
C ASP A 123 -24.38 19.05 -9.87
N TYR A 124 -23.44 19.36 -8.96
CA TYR A 124 -22.72 18.35 -8.21
C TYR A 124 -23.66 17.53 -7.31
N LEU A 125 -24.61 18.17 -6.60
CA LEU A 125 -25.60 17.48 -5.78
C LEU A 125 -26.45 16.51 -6.62
N LEU A 126 -26.74 16.84 -7.87
CA LEU A 126 -27.49 15.95 -8.77
C LEU A 126 -26.74 14.66 -9.10
N THR A 127 -25.43 14.62 -8.96
CA THR A 127 -24.63 13.39 -9.14
C THR A 127 -24.70 12.44 -7.94
N LEU A 128 -25.17 12.92 -6.78
CA LEU A 128 -25.22 12.14 -5.54
C LEU A 128 -26.55 11.34 -5.44
N PRO A 129 -26.54 10.20 -4.72
CA PRO A 129 -27.77 9.49 -4.36
C PRO A 129 -28.73 10.40 -3.56
N LEU A 130 -30.04 10.26 -3.79
CA LEU A 130 -31.08 11.12 -3.17
C LEU A 130 -30.93 11.27 -1.66
N GLY A 131 -30.69 10.17 -0.93
CA GLY A 131 -30.54 10.22 0.54
C GLY A 131 -29.29 10.95 1.03
N GLN A 132 -28.33 11.23 0.17
CA GLN A 132 -27.13 12.01 0.52
C GLN A 132 -27.29 13.49 0.25
N ARG A 133 -28.17 13.87 -0.71
CA ARG A 133 -28.42 15.27 -1.08
C ARG A 133 -29.02 16.05 0.08
N ASP A 134 -30.05 15.48 0.70
CA ASP A 134 -30.81 16.12 1.79
C ASP A 134 -29.98 16.29 3.07
N ALA A 135 -28.91 15.51 3.22
CA ALA A 135 -28.01 15.55 4.36
C ALA A 135 -26.77 16.43 4.12
N MET A 136 -26.61 16.98 2.89
CA MET A 136 -25.44 17.80 2.57
C MET A 136 -25.50 19.17 3.27
N PRO A 137 -24.38 19.62 3.88
CA PRO A 137 -24.25 20.98 4.38
C PRO A 137 -24.31 22.02 3.24
N ASP A 138 -24.29 23.29 3.63
CA ASP A 138 -24.17 24.39 2.67
C ASP A 138 -22.84 24.31 1.89
N ARG A 139 -22.81 24.98 0.74
CA ARG A 139 -21.70 24.97 -0.21
C ARG A 139 -20.36 25.35 0.43
N GLU A 140 -20.32 26.38 1.28
CA GLU A 140 -19.09 26.88 1.89
C GLU A 140 -18.56 25.85 2.92
N THR A 141 -19.44 25.25 3.68
CA THR A 141 -19.09 24.17 4.62
C THR A 141 -18.54 22.96 3.87
N VAL A 142 -19.19 22.53 2.77
CA VAL A 142 -18.71 21.42 1.93
C VAL A 142 -17.35 21.74 1.33
N ARG A 143 -17.16 22.97 0.81
CA ARG A 143 -15.87 23.42 0.29
C ARG A 143 -14.75 23.33 1.33
N ALA A 144 -14.98 23.91 2.51
CA ALA A 144 -14.00 23.92 3.59
C ALA A 144 -13.64 22.50 4.05
N GLN A 145 -14.65 21.64 4.23
CA GLN A 145 -14.45 20.25 4.63
C GLN A 145 -13.70 19.45 3.56
N ALA A 146 -14.06 19.59 2.30
CA ALA A 146 -13.43 18.85 1.20
C ALA A 146 -11.96 19.27 1.01
N ILE A 147 -11.64 20.57 1.10
CA ILE A 147 -10.26 21.06 1.05
C ILE A 147 -9.47 20.51 2.24
N SER A 148 -10.00 20.61 3.46
CA SER A 148 -9.37 20.07 4.66
C SER A 148 -9.13 18.56 4.54
N GLN A 149 -10.09 17.81 3.99
CA GLN A 149 -9.94 16.39 3.76
C GLN A 149 -8.83 16.06 2.75
N VAL A 150 -8.71 16.81 1.65
CA VAL A 150 -7.61 16.66 0.69
C VAL A 150 -6.27 16.92 1.37
N GLU A 151 -6.15 17.99 2.15
CA GLU A 151 -4.94 18.33 2.88
C GLU A 151 -4.54 17.26 3.89
N TRP A 152 -5.51 16.76 4.66
CA TRP A 152 -5.30 15.69 5.62
C TRP A 152 -4.87 14.39 4.93
N MET A 153 -5.61 13.93 3.91
CA MET A 153 -5.31 12.68 3.20
C MET A 153 -3.96 12.70 2.50
N MET A 154 -3.53 13.85 2.01
CA MET A 154 -2.23 14.00 1.33
C MET A 154 -1.10 14.43 2.27
N SER A 155 -1.36 14.49 3.57
CA SER A 155 -0.32 14.76 4.56
C SER A 155 0.66 13.58 4.68
N GLY A 156 1.91 13.89 5.03
CA GLY A 156 2.94 12.86 5.18
C GLY A 156 2.61 11.82 6.25
N GLY A 157 2.05 12.25 7.38
CA GLY A 157 1.66 11.36 8.47
C GLY A 157 0.58 10.35 8.04
N VAL A 158 -0.45 10.80 7.33
CA VAL A 158 -1.52 9.94 6.83
C VAL A 158 -1.01 9.02 5.73
N THR A 159 -0.21 9.52 4.79
CA THR A 159 0.42 8.69 3.75
C THR A 159 1.23 7.54 4.37
N PHE A 160 2.05 7.85 5.37
CA PHE A 160 2.84 6.83 6.08
C PHE A 160 1.94 5.83 6.81
N ALA A 161 0.99 6.31 7.62
CA ALA A 161 0.12 5.45 8.42
C ALA A 161 -0.75 4.51 7.57
N LEU A 162 -1.38 5.04 6.51
CA LEU A 162 -2.21 4.24 5.61
C LEU A 162 -1.36 3.22 4.82
N SER A 163 -0.18 3.61 4.34
CA SER A 163 0.74 2.69 3.66
C SER A 163 1.18 1.57 4.59
N LEU A 164 1.57 1.91 5.82
CA LEU A 164 1.98 0.94 6.82
C LEU A 164 0.85 -0.05 7.14
N LEU A 165 -0.35 0.46 7.42
CA LEU A 165 -1.53 -0.36 7.74
C LEU A 165 -1.86 -1.31 6.59
N MET A 166 -1.89 -0.81 5.36
CA MET A 166 -2.18 -1.59 4.16
C MET A 166 -1.14 -2.70 3.95
N TYR A 167 0.16 -2.40 4.11
CA TYR A 167 1.21 -3.40 3.93
C TYR A 167 1.27 -4.42 5.06
N ILE A 168 0.96 -4.03 6.31
CA ILE A 168 0.83 -4.98 7.43
C ILE A 168 -0.32 -5.94 7.17
N PHE A 169 -1.48 -5.43 6.74
CA PHE A 169 -2.63 -6.26 6.42
C PHE A 169 -2.32 -7.23 5.27
N ALA A 170 -1.71 -6.74 4.20
CA ALA A 170 -1.27 -7.56 3.07
C ALA A 170 -0.25 -8.63 3.50
N ALA A 171 0.73 -8.26 4.32
CA ALA A 171 1.73 -9.18 4.87
C ALA A 171 1.08 -10.30 5.70
N ALA A 172 0.14 -9.95 6.57
CA ALA A 172 -0.58 -10.91 7.40
C ALA A 172 -1.42 -11.88 6.55
N LEU A 173 -2.19 -11.33 5.60
CA LEU A 173 -3.03 -12.13 4.71
C LEU A 173 -2.20 -13.10 3.85
N LEU A 174 -1.16 -12.60 3.20
CA LEU A 174 -0.29 -13.42 2.35
C LEU A 174 0.44 -14.51 3.16
N SER A 175 0.91 -14.17 4.36
CA SER A 175 1.56 -15.15 5.25
C SER A 175 0.60 -16.24 5.72
N ALA A 176 -0.65 -15.88 6.02
CA ALA A 176 -1.68 -16.85 6.41
C ALA A 176 -2.05 -17.77 5.25
N VAL A 177 -2.26 -17.22 4.05
CA VAL A 177 -2.58 -18.00 2.85
C VAL A 177 -1.41 -18.92 2.48
N ALA A 178 -0.18 -18.43 2.49
CA ALA A 178 0.99 -19.25 2.17
C ALA A 178 1.19 -20.38 3.18
N SER A 179 1.00 -20.12 4.47
CA SER A 179 1.05 -21.18 5.50
C SER A 179 -0.03 -22.23 5.27
N LEU A 180 -1.25 -21.83 4.91
CA LEU A 180 -2.34 -22.76 4.58
C LEU A 180 -1.95 -23.64 3.37
N LEU A 181 -1.41 -23.04 2.31
CA LEU A 181 -0.97 -23.77 1.12
C LEU A 181 0.18 -24.74 1.42
N LEU A 182 1.15 -24.34 2.27
CA LEU A 182 2.19 -25.24 2.72
C LEU A 182 1.62 -26.47 3.43
N HIS A 183 0.67 -26.28 4.33
CA HIS A 183 0.02 -27.40 5.03
C HIS A 183 -0.79 -28.28 4.09
N GLN A 184 -1.50 -27.73 3.11
CA GLN A 184 -2.30 -28.52 2.16
C GLN A 184 -1.45 -29.28 1.15
N ILE A 185 -0.38 -28.65 0.63
CA ILE A 185 0.41 -29.21 -0.47
C ILE A 185 1.50 -30.16 0.06
N TRP A 186 2.19 -29.79 1.13
CA TRP A 186 3.33 -30.56 1.67
C TRP A 186 3.00 -31.30 2.95
N GLY A 187 2.03 -30.88 3.76
CA GLY A 187 1.62 -31.56 4.98
C GLY A 187 0.94 -32.91 4.76
N ILE A 188 0.45 -33.19 3.54
CA ILE A 188 -0.20 -34.45 3.17
C ILE A 188 0.82 -35.51 2.70
N ARG A 189 2.05 -35.13 2.38
CA ARG A 189 3.10 -36.08 1.99
C ARG A 189 3.89 -36.52 3.23
N PRO A 190 3.67 -37.72 3.76
CA PRO A 190 4.62 -38.28 4.70
C PRO A 190 5.98 -38.34 3.97
N PHE A 191 6.99 -37.68 4.51
CA PHE A 191 8.37 -37.90 4.09
C PHE A 191 8.66 -39.39 4.34
N GLN A 192 8.55 -40.21 3.29
CA GLN A 192 9.15 -41.52 3.27
C GLN A 192 10.65 -41.27 3.05
N GLY A 193 11.37 -41.21 4.17
CA GLY A 193 12.82 -41.34 4.20
C GLY A 193 13.25 -42.74 3.95
#